data_9f35a6ea09a43518280e28659f62e894
#
_entry.id   9f35a6ea09a43518280e28659f62e894
#
_cell.length_a   1.000
_cell.length_b   1.000
_cell.length_c   1.000
_cell.angle_alpha   90.00
_cell.angle_beta   90.00
_cell.angle_gamma   90.00
#
_symmetry.space_group_name_H-M   'P 1'
#
loop_
_entity.id
_entity.type
_entity.pdbx_description
1 polymer ?
#
loop_
_entity_poly.entity_id
_entity_poly.type
_entity_poly.pdbx_seq_one_letter_code
_entity_poly.pdbx_strand_id
1 'polypeptide(L)'
;ELVIPEEFRFSPDEKWLYVELHHGSCMSGADLYRRSDSKAAGPNDVRPFQRIESPLEDGAWAEALKENLFKQNFADEGLCAMVRFGGWSDDSGRLLLIMRGGEERRETIGRYLYYNTRTSAFELTPYLRKVNAASAKSHEINVLACAEPVGPLPDEATLKQQYAAIDKKLNENYRKLIAAAEKEEKETVAGLRQSQREWLKARDAGLKIYLAAFSPAEKEQRRLQFLIDVSRAEAEADEDAAAPAE
;
A
#
# COMPACT_ATOMS: atom_id res chain seq x y z
N GLU A 1 20.32 6.92 16.90
CA GLU A 1 19.68 5.79 16.19
C GLU A 1 19.73 6.09 14.70
N LEU A 2 20.21 5.13 13.90
CA LEU A 2 20.32 5.32 12.45
C LEU A 2 18.96 5.03 11.83
N VAL A 3 18.26 6.04 11.35
CA VAL A 3 17.02 5.89 10.60
C VAL A 3 17.38 5.70 9.13
N ILE A 4 16.98 4.59 8.54
CA ILE A 4 17.29 4.25 7.15
C ILE A 4 16.00 4.35 6.34
N PRO A 5 15.94 5.19 5.29
CA PRO A 5 14.84 5.17 4.34
C PRO A 5 14.81 3.83 3.59
N GLU A 6 13.66 3.14 3.59
CA GLU A 6 13.48 1.85 2.92
C GLU A 6 12.75 1.98 1.58
N GLU A 7 11.81 2.92 1.50
CA GLU A 7 10.94 3.03 0.34
C GLU A 7 10.60 4.47 0.01
N PHE A 8 10.55 4.79 -1.27
CA PHE A 8 10.17 6.10 -1.81
C PHE A 8 9.02 5.93 -2.79
N ARG A 9 7.88 6.64 -2.57
CA ARG A 9 6.71 6.56 -3.45
C ARG A 9 6.19 7.94 -3.80
N PHE A 10 6.31 8.30 -5.07
CA PHE A 10 5.70 9.53 -5.58
C PHE A 10 4.20 9.37 -5.78
N SER A 11 3.45 10.46 -5.59
CA SER A 11 2.06 10.52 -6.03
C SER A 11 1.97 10.54 -7.56
N PRO A 12 0.85 10.11 -8.17
CA PRO A 12 0.66 10.14 -9.62
C PRO A 12 0.93 11.49 -10.28
N ASP A 13 0.66 12.61 -9.59
CA ASP A 13 0.93 13.97 -10.08
C ASP A 13 2.34 14.49 -9.70
N GLU A 14 3.17 13.64 -9.09
CA GLU A 14 4.54 13.93 -8.63
C GLU A 14 4.66 15.11 -7.66
N LYS A 15 3.56 15.55 -7.03
CA LYS A 15 3.61 16.67 -6.06
C LYS A 15 3.89 16.21 -4.64
N TRP A 16 3.74 14.93 -4.37
CA TRP A 16 3.96 14.35 -3.06
C TRP A 16 4.95 13.20 -3.13
N LEU A 17 5.75 13.06 -2.09
CA LEU A 17 6.69 11.96 -1.89
C LEU A 17 6.47 11.37 -0.51
N TYR A 18 6.07 10.10 -0.46
CA TYR A 18 6.06 9.29 0.74
C TYR A 18 7.42 8.61 0.91
N VAL A 19 7.94 8.62 2.14
CA VAL A 19 9.18 7.95 2.51
C VAL A 19 8.91 7.04 3.70
N GLU A 20 9.12 5.74 3.53
CA GLU A 20 9.09 4.78 4.64
C GLU A 20 10.43 4.77 5.37
N LEU A 21 10.38 4.82 6.70
CA LEU A 21 11.55 4.90 7.58
C LEU A 21 11.61 3.65 8.44
N HIS A 22 12.76 3.00 8.45
CA HIS A 22 13.00 1.85 9.32
C HIS A 22 13.62 2.29 10.65
N HIS A 23 12.96 1.98 11.76
CA HIS A 23 13.39 2.31 13.11
C HIS A 23 13.85 1.09 13.92
N GLY A 24 13.84 -0.12 13.35
CA GLY A 24 14.19 -1.36 14.01
C GLY A 24 13.35 -2.55 13.58
N SER A 25 13.51 -3.70 14.22
CA SER A 25 12.99 -4.99 13.75
C SER A 25 11.46 -5.08 13.62
N CYS A 26 10.68 -4.25 14.31
CA CYS A 26 9.22 -4.20 14.19
C CYS A 26 8.65 -2.78 14.29
N MET A 27 9.47 -1.78 14.04
CA MET A 27 9.04 -0.37 13.99
C MET A 27 9.37 0.22 12.62
N SER A 28 8.38 0.78 11.95
CA SER A 28 8.57 1.61 10.78
C SER A 28 7.69 2.83 10.87
N GLY A 29 8.28 3.97 10.56
CA GLY A 29 7.61 5.25 10.48
C GLY A 29 7.43 5.70 9.04
N ALA A 30 6.83 6.87 8.88
CA ALA A 30 6.59 7.44 7.57
C ALA A 30 6.72 8.96 7.59
N ASP A 31 7.41 9.47 6.60
CA ASP A 31 7.46 10.89 6.31
C ASP A 31 6.72 11.21 5.01
N LEU A 32 6.11 12.37 4.96
CA LEU A 32 5.48 12.89 3.77
C LEU A 32 6.09 14.24 3.39
N TYR A 33 6.43 14.37 2.13
CA TYR A 33 7.02 15.57 1.57
C TYR A 33 6.11 16.12 0.48
N ARG A 34 6.01 17.45 0.41
CA ARG A 34 5.31 18.16 -0.64
C ARG A 34 6.30 18.89 -1.53
N ARG A 35 6.12 18.81 -2.85
CA ARG A 35 6.89 19.61 -3.82
C ARG A 35 6.63 21.09 -3.57
N SER A 36 7.68 21.87 -3.46
CA SER A 36 7.56 23.32 -3.33
C SER A 36 7.03 23.91 -4.63
N ASP A 37 6.00 24.76 -4.52
CA ASP A 37 5.48 25.55 -5.65
C ASP A 37 6.39 26.74 -6.01
N SER A 38 7.45 27.00 -5.22
CA SER A 38 8.43 28.05 -5.51
C SER A 38 9.19 27.68 -6.78
N LYS A 39 9.20 28.60 -7.76
CA LYS A 39 10.06 28.47 -8.92
C LYS A 39 11.49 28.32 -8.41
N ALA A 40 12.18 27.30 -8.90
CA ALA A 40 13.60 27.13 -8.63
C ALA A 40 14.33 28.46 -8.90
N ALA A 41 15.07 28.97 -7.91
CA ALA A 41 15.76 30.26 -8.03
C ALA A 41 16.93 30.21 -9.04
N GLY A 42 17.31 28.99 -9.48
CA GLY A 42 18.35 28.74 -10.46
C GLY A 42 18.53 27.23 -10.74
N PRO A 43 19.36 26.89 -11.71
CA PRO A 43 19.58 25.51 -12.16
C PRO A 43 20.16 24.56 -11.07
N ASN A 44 20.68 25.13 -9.99
CA ASN A 44 21.26 24.38 -8.85
C ASN A 44 20.36 24.39 -7.60
N ASP A 45 19.13 24.89 -7.70
CA ASP A 45 18.21 24.88 -6.57
C ASP A 45 17.59 23.48 -6.41
N VAL A 46 18.20 22.71 -5.52
CA VAL A 46 17.85 21.32 -5.21
C VAL A 46 16.78 21.18 -4.11
N ARG A 47 15.83 22.09 -4.00
CA ARG A 47 14.74 21.99 -3.01
C ARG A 47 13.40 21.61 -3.62
N PRO A 48 13.27 20.46 -4.27
CA PRO A 48 12.01 20.07 -4.90
C PRO A 48 10.94 19.70 -3.87
N PHE A 49 11.32 19.18 -2.69
CA PHE A 49 10.39 18.64 -1.70
C PHE A 49 10.66 19.19 -0.29
N GLN A 50 9.60 19.56 0.40
CA GLN A 50 9.63 19.98 1.79
C GLN A 50 8.82 18.99 2.63
N ARG A 51 9.38 18.54 3.75
CA ARG A 51 8.67 17.70 4.70
C ARG A 51 7.47 18.48 5.26
N ILE A 52 6.33 17.83 5.42
CA ILE A 52 5.19 18.42 6.14
C ILE A 52 5.57 18.66 7.61
N GLU A 53 4.99 19.68 8.23
CA GLU A 53 5.39 20.16 9.57
C GLU A 53 5.28 19.11 10.67
N SER A 54 4.24 18.26 10.61
CA SER A 54 4.07 17.16 11.56
C SER A 54 4.51 15.84 10.94
N PRO A 55 5.23 14.97 11.68
CA PRO A 55 5.49 13.62 11.23
C PRO A 55 4.18 12.91 10.85
N LEU A 56 4.16 12.30 9.69
CA LEU A 56 2.96 11.60 9.20
C LEU A 56 2.56 10.49 10.18
N GLU A 57 3.54 9.82 10.76
CA GLU A 57 3.38 8.75 11.74
C GLU A 57 2.62 9.21 12.99
N ASP A 58 3.07 10.28 13.63
CA ASP A 58 2.45 10.77 14.87
C ASP A 58 0.98 11.14 14.67
N GLY A 59 0.70 11.83 13.57
CA GLY A 59 -0.66 12.20 13.21
C GLY A 59 -1.54 10.99 12.89
N ALA A 60 -0.99 9.98 12.22
CA ALA A 60 -1.71 8.75 11.90
C ALA A 60 -2.05 7.96 13.18
N TRP A 61 -1.13 7.83 14.13
CA TRP A 61 -1.39 7.18 15.42
C TRP A 61 -2.41 7.95 16.25
N ALA A 62 -2.29 9.29 16.32
CA ALA A 62 -3.24 10.13 17.04
C ALA A 62 -4.67 9.97 16.50
N GLU A 63 -4.85 10.00 15.17
CA GLU A 63 -6.17 9.82 14.56
C GLU A 63 -6.68 8.38 14.72
N ALA A 64 -5.82 7.38 14.59
CA ALA A 64 -6.20 5.98 14.78
C ALA A 64 -6.70 5.68 16.20
N LEU A 65 -6.12 6.30 17.22
CA LEU A 65 -6.57 6.21 18.61
C LEU A 65 -7.91 6.93 18.81
N LYS A 66 -8.06 8.14 18.30
CA LYS A 66 -9.30 8.92 18.34
C LYS A 66 -10.46 8.16 17.69
N GLU A 67 -10.20 7.47 16.59
CA GLU A 67 -11.17 6.67 15.86
C GLU A 67 -11.34 5.25 16.44
N ASN A 68 -10.69 4.92 17.54
CA ASN A 68 -10.70 3.62 18.22
C ASN A 68 -10.27 2.45 17.31
N LEU A 69 -9.36 2.69 16.37
CA LEU A 69 -8.76 1.65 15.53
C LEU A 69 -7.80 0.77 16.35
N PHE A 70 -7.13 1.37 17.31
CA PHE A 70 -6.28 0.71 18.29
C PHE A 70 -6.65 1.13 19.70
N LYS A 71 -6.30 0.33 20.69
CA LYS A 71 -6.58 0.60 22.11
C LYS A 71 -5.48 1.47 22.77
N GLN A 72 -4.28 1.45 22.20
CA GLN A 72 -3.10 2.13 22.74
C GLN A 72 -2.18 2.56 21.59
N ASN A 73 -1.27 3.50 21.87
CA ASN A 73 -0.22 3.89 20.94
C ASN A 73 0.99 2.94 21.11
N PHE A 74 1.09 1.97 20.25
CA PHE A 74 2.18 0.99 20.29
C PHE A 74 3.56 1.63 20.08
N ALA A 75 3.65 2.74 19.36
CA ALA A 75 4.92 3.46 19.14
C ALA A 75 5.47 4.07 20.45
N ASP A 76 4.59 4.70 21.26
CA ASP A 76 4.99 5.32 22.52
C ASP A 76 5.46 4.30 23.57
N GLU A 77 4.95 3.08 23.49
CA GLU A 77 5.28 2.01 24.42
C GLU A 77 6.50 1.18 23.99
N GLY A 78 7.13 1.51 22.86
CA GLY A 78 8.26 0.76 22.30
C GLY A 78 7.89 -0.65 21.84
N LEU A 79 6.63 -0.86 21.52
CA LEU A 79 6.08 -2.10 20.98
C LEU A 79 6.16 -2.11 19.44
N CYS A 80 5.69 -3.21 18.83
CA CYS A 80 5.65 -3.27 17.37
C CYS A 80 4.64 -2.25 16.82
N ALA A 81 5.14 -1.22 16.14
CA ALA A 81 4.36 -0.16 15.52
C ALA A 81 4.88 0.13 14.12
N MET A 82 3.99 0.14 13.13
CA MET A 82 4.37 0.37 11.74
C MET A 82 3.33 1.26 11.07
N VAL A 83 3.80 2.23 10.29
CA VAL A 83 2.98 2.98 9.33
C VAL A 83 3.59 2.75 7.95
N ARG A 84 2.87 2.08 7.09
CA ARG A 84 3.33 1.64 5.77
C ARG A 84 2.52 2.25 4.65
N PHE A 85 3.15 2.30 3.48
CA PHE A 85 2.50 2.68 2.24
C PHE A 85 1.40 1.68 1.86
N GLY A 86 0.19 2.16 1.63
CA GLY A 86 -0.93 1.38 1.10
C GLY A 86 -1.26 1.73 -0.35
N GLY A 87 -0.90 2.95 -0.77
CA GLY A 87 -1.07 3.42 -2.16
C GLY A 87 -1.61 4.83 -2.26
N TRP A 88 -1.44 5.42 -3.43
CA TRP A 88 -2.03 6.70 -3.82
C TRP A 88 -3.37 6.50 -4.53
N SER A 89 -4.32 7.42 -4.33
CA SER A 89 -5.46 7.54 -5.25
C SER A 89 -5.00 8.10 -6.60
N ASP A 90 -5.67 7.73 -7.70
CA ASP A 90 -5.31 8.13 -9.06
C ASP A 90 -5.25 9.66 -9.22
N ASP A 91 -6.06 10.40 -8.47
CA ASP A 91 -6.10 11.86 -8.46
C ASP A 91 -5.11 12.50 -7.48
N SER A 92 -4.22 11.71 -6.87
CA SER A 92 -3.24 12.14 -5.84
C SER A 92 -3.87 12.81 -4.61
N GLY A 93 -5.18 12.76 -4.49
CA GLY A 93 -5.92 13.43 -3.41
C GLY A 93 -5.87 12.70 -2.07
N ARG A 94 -5.54 11.40 -2.08
CA ARG A 94 -5.48 10.55 -0.88
C ARG A 94 -4.29 9.60 -0.92
N LEU A 95 -3.66 9.46 0.23
CA LEU A 95 -2.67 8.42 0.53
C LEU A 95 -3.31 7.41 1.47
N LEU A 96 -3.40 6.15 1.07
CA LEU A 96 -3.77 5.05 1.96
C LEU A 96 -2.57 4.66 2.81
N LEU A 97 -2.76 4.62 4.11
CA LEU A 97 -1.79 4.15 5.09
C LEU A 97 -2.25 2.80 5.65
N ILE A 98 -1.32 1.87 5.77
CA ILE A 98 -1.50 0.59 6.46
C ILE A 98 -0.80 0.70 7.80
N MET A 99 -1.59 0.81 8.85
CA MET A 99 -1.07 0.87 10.22
C MET A 99 -1.05 -0.52 10.84
N ARG A 100 0.00 -0.83 11.56
CA ARG A 100 0.12 -2.09 12.28
C ARG A 100 0.61 -1.82 13.70
N GLY A 101 -0.03 -2.48 14.65
CA GLY A 101 0.36 -2.40 16.05
C GLY A 101 0.09 -3.70 16.78
N GLY A 102 0.95 -4.05 17.74
CA GLY A 102 0.81 -5.25 18.55
C GLY A 102 1.95 -5.38 19.55
N GLU A 103 1.78 -6.25 20.52
CA GLU A 103 2.82 -6.55 21.53
C GLU A 103 3.98 -7.32 20.91
N GLU A 104 3.69 -8.19 19.95
CA GLU A 104 4.67 -8.97 19.22
C GLU A 104 4.45 -8.88 17.70
N ARG A 105 5.53 -9.03 16.92
CA ARG A 105 5.50 -8.96 15.46
C ARG A 105 4.47 -9.91 14.83
N ARG A 106 4.23 -11.07 15.42
CA ARG A 106 3.29 -12.09 14.93
C ARG A 106 1.83 -11.79 15.27
N GLU A 107 1.59 -10.93 16.25
CA GLU A 107 0.28 -10.56 16.77
C GLU A 107 -0.19 -9.18 16.32
N THR A 108 0.56 -8.53 15.41
CA THR A 108 0.21 -7.20 14.90
C THR A 108 -1.13 -7.22 14.18
N ILE A 109 -1.97 -6.26 14.53
CA ILE A 109 -3.27 -6.03 13.90
C ILE A 109 -3.12 -4.94 12.85
N GLY A 110 -3.58 -5.17 11.62
CA GLY A 110 -3.58 -4.18 10.54
C GLY A 110 -4.85 -3.33 10.54
N ARG A 111 -4.67 -2.02 10.32
CA ARG A 111 -5.75 -1.04 10.13
C ARG A 111 -5.39 -0.10 8.98
N TYR A 112 -6.42 0.49 8.38
CA TYR A 112 -6.30 1.36 7.22
C TYR A 112 -6.81 2.75 7.54
N LEU A 113 -6.07 3.77 7.11
CA LEU A 113 -6.40 5.18 7.30
C LEU A 113 -6.00 5.94 6.03
N TYR A 114 -6.77 6.96 5.61
CA TYR A 114 -6.35 7.88 4.57
C TYR A 114 -5.69 9.12 5.17
N TYR A 115 -4.69 9.63 4.48
CA TYR A 115 -4.27 11.02 4.57
C TYR A 115 -4.76 11.77 3.33
N ASN A 116 -5.58 12.80 3.53
CA ASN A 116 -6.08 13.66 2.47
C ASN A 116 -5.07 14.79 2.20
N THR A 117 -4.47 14.79 1.02
CA THR A 117 -3.45 15.77 0.63
C THR A 117 -3.99 17.16 0.39
N ARG A 118 -5.29 17.32 0.12
CA ARG A 118 -5.94 18.60 -0.14
C ARG A 118 -6.29 19.34 1.13
N THR A 119 -6.67 18.61 2.16
CA THR A 119 -7.08 19.17 3.46
C THR A 119 -5.96 19.05 4.50
N SER A 120 -4.89 18.32 4.20
CA SER A 120 -3.80 17.98 5.12
C SER A 120 -4.33 17.32 6.41
N ALA A 121 -5.31 16.45 6.29
CA ALA A 121 -5.98 15.81 7.41
C ALA A 121 -6.10 14.29 7.19
N PHE A 122 -6.13 13.56 8.30
CA PHE A 122 -6.45 12.13 8.27
C PHE A 122 -7.95 11.90 8.14
N GLU A 123 -8.34 10.84 7.42
CA GLU A 123 -9.73 10.53 7.13
C GLU A 123 -10.01 9.04 7.36
N LEU A 124 -11.07 8.74 8.12
CA LEU A 124 -11.65 7.42 8.21
C LEU A 124 -13.04 7.41 7.56
N THR A 125 -13.08 7.11 6.28
CA THR A 125 -14.33 7.09 5.51
C THR A 125 -15.27 5.96 5.95
N PRO A 126 -16.60 6.03 5.63
CA PRO A 126 -17.52 4.92 5.87
C PRO A 126 -17.07 3.60 5.21
N TYR A 127 -16.39 3.68 4.07
CA TYR A 127 -15.77 2.55 3.40
C TYR A 127 -14.65 1.94 4.28
N LEU A 128 -13.66 2.74 4.70
CA LEU A 128 -12.57 2.24 5.55
C LEU A 128 -13.06 1.74 6.93
N ARG A 129 -14.14 2.30 7.49
CA ARG A 129 -14.75 1.75 8.72
C ARG A 129 -15.20 0.31 8.53
N LYS A 130 -15.84 -0.02 7.39
CA LYS A 130 -16.27 -1.40 7.08
C LYS A 130 -15.08 -2.31 6.82
N VAL A 131 -14.08 -1.83 6.08
CA VAL A 131 -12.83 -2.54 5.80
C VAL A 131 -12.09 -2.86 7.11
N ASN A 132 -11.92 -1.88 7.99
CA ASN A 132 -11.27 -2.06 9.29
C ASN A 132 -12.04 -3.03 10.19
N ALA A 133 -13.36 -2.98 10.20
CA ALA A 133 -14.19 -3.95 10.95
C ALA A 133 -14.03 -5.38 10.43
N ALA A 134 -13.87 -5.57 9.13
CA ALA A 134 -13.59 -6.88 8.52
C ALA A 134 -12.16 -7.34 8.79
N SER A 135 -11.18 -6.44 8.70
CA SER A 135 -9.77 -6.69 8.98
C SER A 135 -9.50 -7.02 10.44
N ALA A 136 -10.35 -6.55 11.38
CA ALA A 136 -10.21 -6.81 12.82
C ALA A 136 -10.18 -8.31 13.19
N LYS A 137 -10.66 -9.15 12.28
CA LYS A 137 -10.73 -10.62 12.45
C LYS A 137 -9.60 -11.36 11.74
N SER A 138 -8.69 -10.64 11.10
CA SER A 138 -7.59 -11.23 10.33
C SER A 138 -6.25 -10.78 10.92
N HIS A 139 -5.39 -11.74 11.25
CA HIS A 139 -4.01 -11.51 11.65
C HIS A 139 -3.04 -11.55 10.45
N GLU A 140 -3.56 -11.76 9.22
CA GLU A 140 -2.73 -11.85 8.03
C GLU A 140 -2.42 -10.46 7.47
N ILE A 141 -1.26 -10.35 6.80
CA ILE A 141 -0.94 -9.18 5.95
C ILE A 141 -1.90 -9.23 4.78
N ASN A 142 -2.76 -8.22 4.68
CA ASN A 142 -3.71 -8.13 3.59
C ASN A 142 -3.26 -7.06 2.61
N VAL A 143 -3.23 -7.41 1.35
CA VAL A 143 -3.18 -6.44 0.26
C VAL A 143 -4.57 -5.83 0.13
N LEU A 144 -4.68 -4.52 0.16
CA LEU A 144 -5.92 -3.81 -0.10
C LEU A 144 -5.70 -2.95 -1.34
N ALA A 145 -6.61 -3.02 -2.30
CA ALA A 145 -6.58 -2.12 -3.44
C ALA A 145 -6.69 -0.67 -2.95
N CYS A 146 -5.78 0.17 -3.43
CA CYS A 146 -5.39 1.44 -2.83
C CYS A 146 -6.45 2.53 -2.82
N ALA A 147 -7.54 2.40 -3.56
CA ALA A 147 -8.51 3.47 -3.66
C ALA A 147 -9.89 3.04 -3.18
N GLU A 148 -10.51 3.89 -2.37
CA GLU A 148 -11.97 3.87 -2.25
C GLU A 148 -12.54 4.14 -3.64
N PRO A 149 -13.32 3.19 -4.19
CA PRO A 149 -13.79 3.34 -5.55
C PRO A 149 -14.68 4.57 -5.68
N VAL A 150 -14.26 5.51 -6.51
CA VAL A 150 -14.99 6.75 -6.80
C VAL A 150 -15.66 6.61 -8.15
N GLY A 151 -16.98 6.76 -8.17
CA GLY A 151 -17.76 6.76 -9.41
C GLY A 151 -18.22 5.38 -9.89
N PRO A 152 -18.92 5.35 -11.05
CA PRO A 152 -19.42 4.11 -11.64
C PRO A 152 -18.25 3.27 -12.17
N LEU A 153 -18.31 1.97 -11.89
CA LEU A 153 -17.37 1.02 -12.49
C LEU A 153 -17.70 0.77 -13.96
N PRO A 154 -16.71 0.39 -14.78
CA PRO A 154 -16.97 -0.19 -16.10
C PRO A 154 -17.92 -1.39 -16.00
N ASP A 155 -18.58 -1.69 -17.12
CA ASP A 155 -19.42 -2.88 -17.17
C ASP A 155 -18.62 -4.17 -16.94
N GLU A 156 -19.29 -5.23 -16.53
CA GLU A 156 -18.65 -6.49 -16.14
C GLU A 156 -17.88 -7.14 -17.31
N ALA A 157 -18.34 -6.98 -18.55
CA ALA A 157 -17.64 -7.55 -19.72
C ALA A 157 -16.30 -6.83 -19.93
N THR A 158 -16.29 -5.52 -19.85
CA THR A 158 -15.07 -4.68 -19.91
C THR A 158 -14.09 -5.05 -18.80
N LEU A 159 -14.57 -5.18 -17.55
CA LEU A 159 -13.73 -5.59 -16.42
C LEU A 159 -13.15 -6.99 -16.61
N LYS A 160 -13.91 -7.95 -17.11
CA LYS A 160 -13.41 -9.30 -17.41
C LYS A 160 -12.30 -9.28 -18.47
N GLN A 161 -12.46 -8.47 -19.51
CA GLN A 161 -11.44 -8.31 -20.54
C GLN A 161 -10.16 -7.68 -19.98
N GLN A 162 -10.29 -6.62 -19.18
CA GLN A 162 -9.15 -5.98 -18.54
C GLN A 162 -8.42 -6.92 -17.57
N TYR A 163 -9.17 -7.67 -16.75
CA TYR A 163 -8.59 -8.64 -15.85
C TYR A 163 -7.82 -9.74 -16.60
N ALA A 164 -8.41 -10.29 -17.67
CA ALA A 164 -7.73 -11.30 -18.48
C ALA A 164 -6.41 -10.79 -19.09
N ALA A 165 -6.38 -9.52 -19.52
CA ALA A 165 -5.18 -8.92 -20.08
C ALA A 165 -4.07 -8.74 -19.01
N ILE A 166 -4.43 -8.23 -17.81
CA ILE A 166 -3.44 -8.01 -16.75
C ILE A 166 -2.97 -9.33 -16.12
N ASP A 167 -3.86 -10.30 -15.93
CA ASP A 167 -3.51 -11.64 -15.44
C ASP A 167 -2.54 -12.35 -16.41
N LYS A 168 -2.73 -12.18 -17.70
CA LYS A 168 -1.79 -12.68 -18.72
C LYS A 168 -0.41 -12.01 -18.56
N LYS A 169 -0.35 -10.66 -18.43
CA LYS A 169 0.89 -9.91 -18.25
C LYS A 169 1.62 -10.37 -16.98
N LEU A 170 0.91 -10.47 -15.85
CA LEU A 170 1.46 -10.94 -14.58
C LEU A 170 2.09 -12.33 -14.73
N ASN A 171 1.37 -13.27 -15.32
CA ASN A 171 1.88 -14.63 -15.55
C ASN A 171 3.09 -14.68 -16.50
N GLU A 172 3.15 -13.79 -17.49
CA GLU A 172 4.31 -13.67 -18.40
C GLU A 172 5.53 -13.12 -17.67
N ASN A 173 5.37 -12.07 -16.85
CA ASN A 173 6.46 -11.49 -16.07
C ASN A 173 7.00 -12.49 -15.04
N TYR A 174 6.12 -13.17 -14.30
CA TYR A 174 6.53 -14.22 -13.37
C TYR A 174 7.33 -15.34 -14.03
N ARG A 175 6.92 -15.79 -15.24
CA ARG A 175 7.70 -16.80 -15.99
C ARG A 175 9.08 -16.29 -16.38
N LYS A 176 9.23 -15.01 -16.75
CA LYS A 176 10.53 -14.39 -17.04
C LYS A 176 11.43 -14.38 -15.80
N LEU A 177 10.89 -14.00 -14.64
CA LEU A 177 11.63 -14.02 -13.37
C LEU A 177 12.11 -15.42 -13.02
N ILE A 178 11.24 -16.43 -13.11
CA ILE A 178 11.64 -17.83 -12.88
C ILE A 178 12.72 -18.25 -13.87
N ALA A 179 12.57 -17.96 -15.17
CA ALA A 179 13.57 -18.34 -16.19
C ALA A 179 14.92 -17.63 -15.99
N ALA A 180 14.93 -16.41 -15.45
CA ALA A 180 16.15 -15.71 -15.07
C ALA A 180 16.80 -16.38 -13.87
N ALA A 181 16.04 -16.62 -12.80
CA ALA A 181 16.51 -17.26 -11.57
C ALA A 181 17.03 -18.71 -11.78
N GLU A 182 16.44 -19.46 -12.71
CA GLU A 182 16.91 -20.82 -13.07
C GLU A 182 18.35 -20.84 -13.62
N LYS A 183 18.83 -19.72 -14.15
CA LYS A 183 20.22 -19.57 -14.63
C LYS A 183 21.20 -19.23 -13.53
N GLU A 184 20.71 -18.70 -12.41
CA GLU A 184 21.55 -18.25 -11.29
C GLU A 184 21.66 -19.33 -10.21
N GLU A 185 20.58 -19.61 -9.49
CA GLU A 185 20.58 -20.56 -8.38
C GLU A 185 19.19 -21.18 -8.13
N LYS A 186 19.15 -22.49 -7.83
CA LYS A 186 17.89 -23.21 -7.54
C LYS A 186 17.16 -22.70 -6.29
N GLU A 187 17.88 -22.17 -5.30
CA GLU A 187 17.30 -21.62 -4.07
C GLU A 187 16.49 -20.35 -4.35
N THR A 188 16.96 -19.52 -5.27
CA THR A 188 16.23 -18.32 -5.74
C THR A 188 14.87 -18.68 -6.36
N VAL A 189 14.81 -19.74 -7.18
CA VAL A 189 13.55 -20.24 -7.76
C VAL A 189 12.58 -20.71 -6.68
N ALA A 190 13.05 -21.40 -5.65
CA ALA A 190 12.21 -21.84 -4.54
C ALA A 190 11.65 -20.66 -3.75
N GLY A 191 12.48 -19.63 -3.51
CA GLY A 191 12.09 -18.37 -2.89
C GLY A 191 11.02 -17.65 -3.68
N LEU A 192 11.19 -17.44 -4.99
CA LEU A 192 10.21 -16.81 -5.86
C LEU A 192 8.87 -17.53 -5.87
N ARG A 193 8.89 -18.87 -5.94
CA ARG A 193 7.67 -19.68 -5.85
C ARG A 193 6.96 -19.56 -4.51
N GLN A 194 7.73 -19.44 -3.42
CA GLN A 194 7.18 -19.23 -2.09
C GLN A 194 6.54 -17.83 -1.98
N SER A 195 7.25 -16.77 -2.40
CA SER A 195 6.74 -15.40 -2.41
C SER A 195 5.45 -15.28 -3.21
N GLN A 196 5.38 -15.91 -4.40
CA GLN A 196 4.16 -15.91 -5.20
C GLN A 196 2.98 -16.59 -4.49
N ARG A 197 3.21 -17.70 -3.78
CA ARG A 197 2.13 -18.35 -3.00
C ARG A 197 1.64 -17.47 -1.85
N GLU A 198 2.56 -16.79 -1.18
CA GLU A 198 2.24 -15.88 -0.08
C GLU A 198 1.48 -14.66 -0.58
N TRP A 199 1.90 -14.10 -1.72
CA TRP A 199 1.17 -13.02 -2.39
C TRP A 199 -0.25 -13.41 -2.78
N LEU A 200 -0.45 -14.57 -3.42
CA LEU A 200 -1.79 -15.06 -3.77
C LEU A 200 -2.69 -15.21 -2.53
N LYS A 201 -2.14 -15.73 -1.44
CA LYS A 201 -2.85 -15.85 -0.17
C LYS A 201 -3.22 -14.49 0.40
N ALA A 202 -2.30 -13.52 0.39
CA ALA A 202 -2.53 -12.16 0.86
C ALA A 202 -3.57 -11.43 -0.01
N ARG A 203 -3.50 -11.58 -1.34
CA ARG A 203 -4.48 -11.05 -2.29
C ARG A 203 -5.89 -11.55 -2.00
N ASP A 204 -6.05 -12.86 -1.84
CA ASP A 204 -7.36 -13.46 -1.60
C ASP A 204 -7.93 -13.08 -0.24
N ALA A 205 -7.10 -12.94 0.78
CA ALA A 205 -7.49 -12.40 2.09
C ALA A 205 -7.89 -10.92 2.00
N GLY A 206 -7.12 -10.10 1.29
CA GLY A 206 -7.44 -8.70 1.03
C GLY A 206 -8.74 -8.53 0.24
N LEU A 207 -8.96 -9.34 -0.78
CA LEU A 207 -10.22 -9.35 -1.54
C LEU A 207 -11.43 -9.60 -0.64
N LYS A 208 -11.34 -10.55 0.28
CA LYS A 208 -12.41 -10.86 1.23
C LYS A 208 -12.74 -9.66 2.12
N ILE A 209 -11.72 -8.97 2.61
CA ILE A 209 -11.87 -7.76 3.43
C ILE A 209 -12.48 -6.62 2.60
N TYR A 210 -11.95 -6.38 1.42
CA TYR A 210 -12.44 -5.37 0.49
C TYR A 210 -13.94 -5.55 0.17
N LEU A 211 -14.34 -6.77 -0.19
CA LEU A 211 -15.73 -7.07 -0.53
C LEU A 211 -16.72 -6.96 0.64
N ALA A 212 -16.25 -6.93 1.89
CA ALA A 212 -17.09 -6.71 3.04
C ALA A 212 -17.71 -5.29 3.06
N ALA A 213 -17.12 -4.33 2.35
CA ALA A 213 -17.62 -2.96 2.28
C ALA A 213 -18.80 -2.79 1.31
N PHE A 214 -19.09 -3.75 0.43
CA PHE A 214 -20.05 -3.60 -0.67
C PHE A 214 -21.28 -4.50 -0.55
N SER A 215 -22.36 -4.07 -1.21
CA SER A 215 -23.61 -4.86 -1.32
C SER A 215 -23.40 -6.09 -2.21
N PRO A 216 -24.23 -7.14 -2.07
CA PRO A 216 -24.17 -8.32 -2.93
C PRO A 216 -24.24 -8.01 -4.43
N ALA A 217 -25.01 -7.00 -4.83
CA ALA A 217 -25.19 -6.60 -6.22
C ALA A 217 -23.90 -6.00 -6.85
N GLU A 218 -23.05 -5.38 -6.04
CA GLU A 218 -21.81 -4.75 -6.50
C GLU A 218 -20.62 -5.70 -6.50
N LYS A 219 -20.72 -6.82 -5.75
CA LYS A 219 -19.55 -7.64 -5.42
C LYS A 219 -18.78 -8.16 -6.63
N GLU A 220 -19.44 -8.55 -7.72
CA GLU A 220 -18.72 -9.13 -8.86
C GLU A 220 -17.91 -8.06 -9.60
N GLN A 221 -18.47 -6.88 -9.88
CA GLN A 221 -17.72 -5.80 -10.50
C GLN A 221 -16.58 -5.32 -9.59
N ARG A 222 -16.84 -5.19 -8.27
CA ARG A 222 -15.82 -4.82 -7.29
C ARG A 222 -14.72 -5.87 -7.17
N ARG A 223 -15.06 -7.16 -7.24
CA ARG A 223 -14.09 -8.25 -7.27
C ARG A 223 -13.15 -8.13 -8.46
N LEU A 224 -13.71 -7.92 -9.64
CA LEU A 224 -12.90 -7.77 -10.86
C LEU A 224 -12.01 -6.53 -10.78
N GLN A 225 -12.53 -5.40 -10.33
CA GLN A 225 -11.73 -4.18 -10.17
C GLN A 225 -10.58 -4.38 -9.18
N PHE A 226 -10.86 -4.95 -8.01
CA PHE A 226 -9.81 -5.26 -7.03
C PHE A 226 -8.71 -6.14 -7.63
N LEU A 227 -9.10 -7.22 -8.34
CA LEU A 227 -8.13 -8.12 -8.95
C LEU A 227 -7.29 -7.44 -10.04
N ILE A 228 -7.88 -6.53 -10.82
CA ILE A 228 -7.16 -5.72 -11.81
C ILE A 228 -6.12 -4.84 -11.12
N ASP A 229 -6.51 -4.10 -10.09
CA ASP A 229 -5.63 -3.13 -9.42
C ASP A 229 -4.45 -3.81 -8.72
N VAL A 230 -4.72 -4.88 -7.97
CA VAL A 230 -3.69 -5.63 -7.25
C VAL A 230 -2.76 -6.40 -8.20
N SER A 231 -3.32 -7.00 -9.26
CA SER A 231 -2.49 -7.72 -10.25
C SER A 231 -1.66 -6.76 -11.12
N ARG A 232 -2.13 -5.54 -11.35
CA ARG A 232 -1.37 -4.51 -12.06
C ARG A 232 -0.15 -4.08 -11.24
N ALA A 233 -0.35 -3.75 -9.96
CA ALA A 233 0.72 -3.37 -9.06
C ALA A 233 1.82 -4.46 -8.97
N GLU A 234 1.42 -5.72 -8.85
CA GLU A 234 2.37 -6.84 -8.83
C GLU A 234 3.09 -7.03 -10.16
N ALA A 235 2.38 -6.92 -11.29
CA ALA A 235 2.99 -7.05 -12.60
C ALA A 235 4.00 -5.93 -12.91
N GLU A 236 3.81 -4.73 -12.38
CA GLU A 236 4.75 -3.62 -12.46
C GLU A 236 5.98 -3.87 -11.58
N ALA A 237 5.79 -4.36 -10.36
CA ALA A 237 6.90 -4.74 -9.47
C ALA A 237 7.76 -5.88 -10.06
N ASP A 238 7.14 -6.89 -10.67
CA ASP A 238 7.84 -7.99 -11.35
C ASP A 238 8.63 -7.50 -12.58
N GLU A 239 8.12 -6.49 -13.29
CA GLU A 239 8.79 -5.90 -14.46
C GLU A 239 10.05 -5.14 -14.05
N ASP A 240 9.96 -4.34 -12.97
CA ASP A 240 11.08 -3.59 -12.41
C ASP A 240 12.18 -4.55 -11.87
N ALA A 241 11.77 -5.64 -11.21
CA ALA A 241 12.70 -6.65 -10.70
C ALA A 241 13.40 -7.46 -11.80
N ALA A 242 12.80 -7.57 -12.99
CA ALA A 242 13.36 -8.26 -14.15
C ALA A 242 14.26 -7.37 -15.03
N ALA A 243 14.27 -6.04 -14.79
CA ALA A 243 15.11 -5.11 -15.52
C ALA A 243 16.60 -5.36 -15.21
N PRO A 244 17.49 -5.36 -16.22
CA PRO A 244 18.92 -5.49 -15.95
C PRO A 244 19.40 -4.29 -15.11
N ALA A 245 20.22 -4.56 -14.10
CA ALA A 245 20.90 -3.50 -13.36
C ALA A 245 21.83 -2.74 -14.33
N GLU A 246 21.60 -1.45 -14.50
CA GLU A 246 22.42 -0.56 -15.30
C GLU A 246 23.82 -0.31 -14.70
#